data_036b2387d305ed2318abe99fc30dfe2b
#
_entry.id   036b2387d305ed2318abe99fc30dfe2b
#
_cell.length_a   1.000
_cell.length_b   1.000
_cell.length_c   1.000
_cell.angle_alpha   90.00
_cell.angle_beta   90.00
_cell.angle_gamma   90.00
#
_symmetry.space_group_name_H-M   'P 1'
#
loop_
_entity.id
_entity.type
_entity.pdbx_description
1 polymer ?
#
loop_
_entity_poly.entity_id
_entity_poly.type
_entity_poly.pdbx_seq_one_letter_code
_entity_poly.pdbx_strand_id
1 'polypeptide(L)'
;IYQSSILTICTFNMSAIFMTRKIGQFAPLSRNVLSRVLKSHFSTFVRTKPHLNIGTIGHVDHGKTTLTAAITKCMADLGLAKFRGYGEIDNAPEEKARGITINSSHIEYETPNRHYAHTDCPGHADYVKNMITGASQMEGAILVVSAVDGIMPQTKEHILLARQVGVPHIVVFMNKCDEVKDPELLDLVEMEIRDLLTFYKFPGGDIPVIRGSAKAGLEGTDPELGSKAIQKLMEACDSYIAEPKRLVDADFSMPVESIFSIEGRGTVVTGRINRGKVKVGDNLELVGLRAAKQTTCTGVEMFKKLMPEAQAGDTVGVLLRGIKREDVERGQFLCKPGTLQTWNKFDAEVYVLNKDEGGRHTPFFNNYRPQCFFSTADITATLTLPEGVEMVMPGDNARLTVELLTDAVVEKGMRFAIREGGRTVGAGVVTNLISRLGGDKKADMTKKKEKKDKDGEKK
;
A
#
# COMPACT_ATOMS: atom_id res chain seq x y z
N ILE A 1 13.92 -8.77 -2.64
CA ILE A 1 13.73 -9.67 -1.46
C ILE A 1 12.93 -10.90 -1.87
N TYR A 2 11.84 -10.79 -2.64
CA TYR A 2 11.08 -11.94 -3.15
C TYR A 2 11.89 -12.84 -4.09
N GLN A 3 12.76 -12.30 -4.93
CA GLN A 3 13.59 -13.10 -5.86
C GLN A 3 14.64 -13.96 -5.16
N SER A 4 15.34 -13.44 -4.15
CA SER A 4 16.45 -14.18 -3.51
C SER A 4 16.00 -15.38 -2.65
N SER A 5 14.81 -15.30 -2.03
CA SER A 5 14.33 -16.38 -1.15
C SER A 5 13.76 -17.57 -1.92
N ILE A 6 13.22 -17.33 -3.10
CA ILE A 6 12.64 -18.37 -3.97
C ILE A 6 13.73 -19.06 -4.81
N LEU A 7 14.80 -18.31 -5.18
CA LEU A 7 15.98 -18.94 -5.79
C LEU A 7 16.65 -19.96 -4.85
N THR A 8 16.72 -19.66 -3.55
CA THR A 8 17.27 -20.58 -2.54
C THR A 8 16.46 -21.87 -2.42
N ILE A 9 15.13 -21.79 -2.58
CA ILE A 9 14.26 -22.97 -2.56
C ILE A 9 14.42 -23.81 -3.85
N CYS A 10 14.63 -23.17 -5.00
CA CYS A 10 14.86 -23.89 -6.27
C CYS A 10 16.22 -24.61 -6.30
N THR A 11 17.28 -24.00 -5.77
CA THR A 11 18.61 -24.64 -5.72
C THR A 11 18.66 -25.83 -4.75
N PHE A 12 17.93 -25.75 -3.62
CA PHE A 12 17.86 -26.86 -2.68
C PHE A 12 17.11 -28.09 -3.22
N ASN A 13 16.04 -27.87 -4.02
CA ASN A 13 15.33 -28.99 -4.66
C ASN A 13 16.16 -29.68 -5.76
N MET A 14 16.97 -28.95 -6.52
CA MET A 14 17.87 -29.57 -7.50
C MET A 14 19.02 -30.33 -6.85
N SER A 15 19.59 -29.84 -5.75
CA SER A 15 20.65 -30.55 -5.01
C SER A 15 20.13 -31.83 -4.35
N ALA A 16 18.90 -31.85 -3.87
CA ALA A 16 18.29 -33.06 -3.28
C ALA A 16 18.02 -34.14 -4.36
N ILE A 17 17.67 -33.76 -5.58
CA ILE A 17 17.46 -34.69 -6.69
C ILE A 17 18.80 -35.23 -7.22
N PHE A 18 19.87 -34.44 -7.19
CA PHE A 18 21.22 -34.91 -7.59
C PHE A 18 21.88 -35.80 -6.54
N MET A 19 21.62 -35.59 -5.24
CA MET A 19 22.12 -36.48 -4.16
C MET A 19 21.49 -37.87 -4.19
N THR A 20 20.22 -38.00 -4.58
CA THR A 20 19.57 -39.34 -4.67
C THR A 20 20.11 -40.21 -5.83
N ARG A 21 20.78 -39.63 -6.83
CA ARG A 21 21.40 -40.40 -7.92
C ARG A 21 22.80 -40.97 -7.64
N LYS A 22 23.48 -40.49 -6.58
CA LYS A 22 24.81 -40.98 -6.18
C LYS A 22 24.84 -42.01 -5.05
N ILE A 23 23.67 -42.23 -4.37
CA ILE A 23 23.59 -43.21 -3.26
C ILE A 23 22.83 -44.43 -3.76
N GLY A 24 23.47 -45.18 -4.65
CA GLY A 24 22.94 -46.43 -5.20
C GLY A 24 23.18 -47.69 -4.31
N GLN A 25 23.33 -47.56 -3.00
CA GLN A 25 23.53 -48.70 -2.11
C GLN A 25 23.05 -48.53 -0.66
N PHE A 26 22.03 -47.74 -0.37
CA PHE A 26 21.39 -47.76 0.95
C PHE A 26 19.88 -48.00 0.84
N ALA A 27 19.36 -48.80 1.80
CA ALA A 27 17.99 -49.27 1.86
C ALA A 27 16.95 -48.15 1.63
N PRO A 28 15.77 -48.45 1.08
CA PRO A 28 14.74 -47.46 0.79
C PRO A 28 14.28 -46.79 2.08
N LEU A 29 14.73 -45.56 2.31
CA LEU A 29 14.12 -44.68 3.30
C LEU A 29 12.61 -44.61 3.02
N SER A 30 11.80 -45.05 3.98
CA SER A 30 10.36 -45.12 3.79
C SER A 30 9.82 -43.78 3.32
N ARG A 31 8.86 -43.78 2.39
CA ARG A 31 8.15 -42.58 1.87
C ARG A 31 7.69 -41.62 2.96
N ASN A 32 7.48 -42.14 4.17
CA ASN A 32 7.08 -41.38 5.36
C ASN A 32 8.19 -40.50 5.96
N VAL A 33 9.48 -40.88 5.83
CA VAL A 33 10.58 -40.04 6.32
C VAL A 33 10.83 -38.88 5.38
N LEU A 34 10.76 -39.11 4.04
CA LEU A 34 10.90 -38.04 3.05
C LEU A 34 9.74 -37.02 3.13
N SER A 35 8.51 -37.50 3.38
CA SER A 35 7.35 -36.62 3.57
C SER A 35 7.40 -35.84 4.90
N ARG A 36 8.04 -36.38 5.93
CA ARG A 36 8.27 -35.68 7.20
C ARG A 36 9.36 -34.62 7.09
N VAL A 37 10.45 -34.91 6.41
CA VAL A 37 11.55 -33.92 6.19
C VAL A 37 11.10 -32.79 5.26
N LEU A 38 10.27 -33.06 4.25
CA LEU A 38 9.69 -32.01 3.39
C LEU A 38 8.60 -31.17 4.10
N LYS A 39 7.91 -31.74 5.09
CA LYS A 39 6.90 -30.97 5.87
C LYS A 39 7.51 -30.08 6.96
N SER A 40 8.76 -30.29 7.37
CA SER A 40 9.38 -29.56 8.49
C SER A 40 9.93 -28.17 8.15
N HIS A 41 9.84 -27.70 6.89
CA HIS A 41 10.40 -26.40 6.48
C HIS A 41 9.36 -25.33 6.11
N PHE A 42 8.07 -25.62 6.21
CA PHE A 42 7.03 -24.63 5.99
C PHE A 42 6.28 -24.39 7.30
N SER A 43 6.61 -23.30 7.99
CA SER A 43 5.79 -22.83 9.08
C SER A 43 4.45 -22.37 8.51
N THR A 44 3.37 -23.03 8.89
CA THR A 44 2.02 -22.54 8.64
C THR A 44 1.80 -21.31 9.53
N PHE A 45 1.45 -20.18 8.94
CA PHE A 45 1.08 -19.00 9.72
C PHE A 45 -0.22 -19.31 10.49
N VAL A 46 -0.17 -19.17 11.80
CA VAL A 46 -1.35 -19.26 12.68
C VAL A 46 -1.60 -17.86 13.20
N ARG A 47 -2.77 -17.31 12.88
CA ARG A 47 -3.17 -15.98 13.37
C ARG A 47 -3.52 -16.07 14.85
N THR A 48 -2.66 -15.51 15.71
CA THR A 48 -2.83 -15.51 17.17
C THR A 48 -3.18 -14.12 17.71
N LYS A 49 -2.92 -13.06 16.92
CA LYS A 49 -3.10 -11.65 17.30
C LYS A 49 -3.85 -10.87 16.22
N PRO A 50 -4.55 -9.77 16.58
CA PRO A 50 -5.09 -8.84 15.60
C PRO A 50 -3.98 -8.33 14.68
N HIS A 51 -4.28 -8.24 13.37
CA HIS A 51 -3.35 -7.75 12.36
C HIS A 51 -3.63 -6.29 12.01
N LEU A 52 -2.59 -5.48 11.93
CA LEU A 52 -2.70 -4.06 11.58
C LEU A 52 -1.63 -3.67 10.56
N ASN A 53 -2.04 -2.88 9.55
CA ASN A 53 -1.13 -2.33 8.56
C ASN A 53 -0.78 -0.89 8.95
N ILE A 54 0.49 -0.63 9.23
CA ILE A 54 0.99 0.72 9.52
C ILE A 54 2.16 1.05 8.60
N GLY A 55 2.61 2.30 8.61
CA GLY A 55 3.82 2.65 7.90
C GLY A 55 4.41 3.96 8.36
N THR A 56 5.66 4.19 7.98
CA THR A 56 6.40 5.43 8.24
C THR A 56 6.21 6.42 7.11
N ILE A 57 5.86 7.66 7.46
CA ILE A 57 5.74 8.82 6.57
C ILE A 57 6.54 10.00 7.14
N GLY A 58 6.90 10.96 6.31
CA GLY A 58 7.66 12.15 6.72
C GLY A 58 8.74 12.53 5.71
N HIS A 59 9.45 13.61 5.97
CA HIS A 59 10.45 14.19 5.08
C HIS A 59 11.63 13.24 4.82
N VAL A 60 12.37 13.44 3.71
CA VAL A 60 13.65 12.78 3.47
C VAL A 60 14.62 13.14 4.64
N ASP A 61 15.53 12.23 4.99
CA ASP A 61 16.52 12.38 6.06
C ASP A 61 15.98 12.60 7.49
N HIS A 62 14.66 12.55 7.72
CA HIS A 62 14.10 12.55 9.07
C HIS A 62 14.25 11.21 9.80
N GLY A 63 14.78 10.16 9.13
CA GLY A 63 15.14 8.88 9.74
C GLY A 63 14.04 7.83 9.77
N LYS A 64 13.10 7.84 8.78
CA LYS A 64 12.02 6.83 8.65
C LYS A 64 12.56 5.40 8.60
N THR A 65 13.45 5.10 7.66
CA THR A 65 14.04 3.77 7.49
C THR A 65 14.92 3.38 8.69
N THR A 66 15.59 4.36 9.29
CA THR A 66 16.37 4.13 10.54
C THR A 66 15.45 3.76 11.69
N LEU A 67 14.29 4.44 11.84
CA LEU A 67 13.28 4.11 12.83
C LEU A 67 12.70 2.72 12.59
N THR A 68 12.38 2.40 11.35
CA THR A 68 11.87 1.07 10.96
C THR A 68 12.88 -0.03 11.32
N ALA A 69 14.17 0.17 11.07
CA ALA A 69 15.23 -0.75 11.47
C ALA A 69 15.32 -0.86 13.01
N ALA A 70 15.23 0.26 13.72
CA ALA A 70 15.30 0.31 15.19
C ALA A 70 14.08 -0.38 15.84
N ILE A 71 12.87 -0.25 15.28
CA ILE A 71 11.68 -0.99 15.71
C ILE A 71 11.92 -2.50 15.55
N THR A 72 12.41 -2.95 14.39
CA THR A 72 12.65 -4.38 14.18
C THR A 72 13.71 -4.92 15.12
N LYS A 73 14.75 -4.14 15.47
CA LYS A 73 15.75 -4.52 16.45
C LYS A 73 15.16 -4.64 17.84
N CYS A 74 14.44 -3.61 18.31
CA CYS A 74 13.82 -3.60 19.62
C CYS A 74 12.84 -4.77 19.80
N MET A 75 12.02 -5.07 18.77
CA MET A 75 11.11 -6.21 18.79
C MET A 75 11.84 -7.56 18.67
N ALA A 76 12.97 -7.62 17.97
CA ALA A 76 13.80 -8.82 17.89
C ALA A 76 14.46 -9.16 19.23
N ASP A 77 14.89 -8.16 19.98
CA ASP A 77 15.46 -8.33 21.32
C ASP A 77 14.41 -8.90 22.31
N LEU A 78 13.12 -8.66 22.05
CA LEU A 78 11.99 -9.26 22.77
C LEU A 78 11.54 -10.62 22.21
N GLY A 79 12.16 -11.11 21.14
CA GLY A 79 11.77 -12.35 20.45
C GLY A 79 10.49 -12.23 19.60
N LEU A 80 10.03 -11.02 19.30
CA LEU A 80 8.78 -10.71 18.61
C LEU A 80 8.97 -10.30 17.14
N ALA A 81 10.21 -10.24 16.65
CA ALA A 81 10.52 -9.93 15.26
C ALA A 81 11.81 -10.61 14.81
N LYS A 82 12.05 -10.56 13.49
CA LYS A 82 13.37 -10.78 12.93
C LYS A 82 14.00 -9.42 12.64
N PHE A 83 15.19 -9.16 13.19
CA PHE A 83 15.91 -7.92 12.92
C PHE A 83 16.14 -7.71 11.41
N ARG A 84 15.87 -6.49 10.95
CA ARG A 84 16.12 -6.02 9.60
C ARG A 84 16.96 -4.76 9.68
N GLY A 85 18.20 -4.84 9.24
CA GLY A 85 19.08 -3.67 9.17
C GLY A 85 18.71 -2.75 8.01
N TYR A 86 19.21 -1.50 8.07
CA TYR A 86 18.97 -0.45 7.05
C TYR A 86 19.18 -0.98 5.61
N GLY A 87 20.32 -1.63 5.32
CA GLY A 87 20.63 -2.15 4.00
C GLY A 87 19.84 -3.39 3.56
N GLU A 88 19.01 -3.98 4.45
CA GLU A 88 18.05 -5.02 4.10
C GLU A 88 16.67 -4.44 3.77
N ILE A 89 16.36 -3.25 4.32
CA ILE A 89 15.14 -2.49 4.07
C ILE A 89 15.27 -1.79 2.72
N ASP A 90 16.26 -0.91 2.57
CA ASP A 90 16.64 -0.26 1.31
C ASP A 90 17.59 -1.17 0.53
N ASN A 91 17.03 -2.10 -0.23
CA ASN A 91 17.80 -3.19 -0.82
C ASN A 91 18.14 -2.96 -2.31
N ALA A 92 17.44 -2.07 -3.02
CA ALA A 92 17.70 -1.81 -4.42
C ALA A 92 19.08 -1.14 -4.61
N PRO A 93 19.83 -1.46 -5.68
CA PRO A 93 21.12 -0.85 -5.95
C PRO A 93 21.08 0.68 -5.99
N GLU A 94 20.01 1.26 -6.55
CA GLU A 94 19.81 2.70 -6.63
C GLU A 94 19.54 3.32 -5.25
N GLU A 95 18.80 2.65 -4.36
CA GLU A 95 18.55 3.08 -2.99
C GLU A 95 19.87 3.16 -2.20
N LYS A 96 20.70 2.12 -2.32
CA LYS A 96 22.02 2.07 -1.68
C LYS A 96 22.98 3.12 -2.22
N ALA A 97 22.93 3.38 -3.54
CA ALA A 97 23.81 4.37 -4.17
C ALA A 97 23.44 5.81 -3.79
N ARG A 98 22.15 6.09 -3.60
CA ARG A 98 21.64 7.43 -3.29
C ARG A 98 21.42 7.67 -1.80
N GLY A 99 21.37 6.61 -0.97
CA GLY A 99 21.06 6.69 0.45
C GLY A 99 19.63 7.10 0.76
N ILE A 100 18.68 6.88 -0.17
CA ILE A 100 17.28 7.25 -0.02
C ILE A 100 16.37 6.07 -0.40
N THR A 101 15.24 5.93 0.28
CA THR A 101 14.19 4.96 -0.04
C THR A 101 13.46 5.38 -1.31
N ILE A 102 13.38 4.50 -2.30
CA ILE A 102 12.70 4.70 -3.59
C ILE A 102 11.39 3.91 -3.63
N ASN A 103 11.46 2.63 -3.26
CA ASN A 103 10.31 1.73 -3.26
C ASN A 103 9.82 1.50 -1.83
N SER A 104 8.52 1.32 -1.68
CA SER A 104 7.96 0.93 -0.38
C SER A 104 8.44 -0.47 0.00
N SER A 105 8.98 -0.62 1.21
CA SER A 105 9.43 -1.89 1.78
C SER A 105 8.44 -2.40 2.81
N HIS A 106 8.09 -3.70 2.75
CA HIS A 106 7.16 -4.33 3.68
C HIS A 106 7.90 -5.19 4.68
N ILE A 107 7.64 -4.98 5.96
CA ILE A 107 8.31 -5.63 7.09
C ILE A 107 7.24 -6.13 8.06
N GLU A 108 7.48 -7.27 8.72
CA GLU A 108 6.62 -7.78 9.79
C GLU A 108 7.31 -7.72 11.14
N TYR A 109 6.56 -7.41 12.16
CA TYR A 109 6.92 -7.59 13.56
C TYR A 109 5.68 -7.69 14.44
N GLU A 110 5.87 -8.08 15.67
CA GLU A 110 4.80 -8.20 16.65
C GLU A 110 5.09 -7.34 17.87
N THR A 111 4.01 -6.92 18.53
CA THR A 111 4.01 -6.51 19.94
C THR A 111 3.37 -7.62 20.77
N PRO A 112 3.34 -7.53 22.09
CA PRO A 112 2.55 -8.45 22.90
C PRO A 112 1.08 -8.54 22.48
N ASN A 113 0.51 -7.45 21.96
CA ASN A 113 -0.91 -7.30 21.68
C ASN A 113 -1.28 -7.51 20.20
N ARG A 114 -0.39 -7.16 19.25
CA ARG A 114 -0.72 -7.07 17.83
C ARG A 114 0.38 -7.61 16.92
N HIS A 115 -0.03 -8.02 15.72
CA HIS A 115 0.86 -8.32 14.60
C HIS A 115 0.80 -7.17 13.60
N TYR A 116 1.95 -6.63 13.22
CA TYR A 116 2.08 -5.48 12.33
C TYR A 116 2.68 -5.86 10.97
N ALA A 117 2.01 -5.43 9.89
CA ALA A 117 2.64 -5.24 8.61
C ALA A 117 3.04 -3.76 8.51
N HIS A 118 4.34 -3.50 8.43
CA HIS A 118 4.89 -2.16 8.38
C HIS A 118 5.39 -1.85 6.97
N THR A 119 4.91 -0.75 6.40
CA THR A 119 5.35 -0.23 5.11
C THR A 119 6.27 0.95 5.32
N ASP A 120 7.55 0.83 5.00
CA ASP A 120 8.46 1.96 4.97
C ASP A 120 8.30 2.72 3.65
N CYS A 121 7.84 3.98 3.73
CA CYS A 121 7.54 4.81 2.56
C CYS A 121 8.70 5.72 2.18
N PRO A 122 8.92 5.96 0.86
CA PRO A 122 9.89 6.95 0.41
C PRO A 122 9.54 8.34 0.91
N GLY A 123 10.57 9.15 1.20
CA GLY A 123 10.41 10.53 1.65
C GLY A 123 10.55 11.57 0.54
N HIS A 124 11.23 11.23 -0.55
CA HIS A 124 11.59 12.15 -1.61
C HIS A 124 10.41 12.46 -2.54
N ALA A 125 10.28 13.72 -2.98
CA ALA A 125 9.18 14.20 -3.82
C ALA A 125 9.03 13.42 -5.15
N ASP A 126 10.12 12.96 -5.75
CA ASP A 126 10.08 12.19 -7.01
C ASP A 126 9.37 10.84 -6.85
N TYR A 127 9.33 10.29 -5.64
CA TYR A 127 8.76 8.96 -5.35
C TYR A 127 7.41 9.01 -4.63
N VAL A 128 6.74 10.15 -4.64
CA VAL A 128 5.43 10.34 -4.00
C VAL A 128 4.38 9.35 -4.52
N LYS A 129 4.46 8.90 -5.78
CA LYS A 129 3.59 7.83 -6.30
C LYS A 129 3.67 6.55 -5.47
N ASN A 130 4.88 6.14 -5.08
CA ASN A 130 5.09 4.96 -4.25
C ASN A 130 4.62 5.19 -2.82
N MET A 131 4.80 6.42 -2.30
CA MET A 131 4.27 6.84 -1.00
C MET A 131 2.73 6.77 -0.97
N ILE A 132 2.03 7.32 -1.99
CA ILE A 132 0.57 7.26 -2.09
C ILE A 132 0.08 5.82 -2.10
N THR A 133 0.73 4.96 -2.88
CA THR A 133 0.37 3.54 -2.95
C THR A 133 0.55 2.84 -1.61
N GLY A 134 1.69 3.04 -0.94
CA GLY A 134 1.93 2.49 0.39
C GLY A 134 0.92 3.04 1.41
N ALA A 135 0.72 4.35 1.44
CA ALA A 135 -0.20 5.01 2.36
C ALA A 135 -1.67 4.55 2.18
N SER A 136 -2.10 4.25 0.96
CA SER A 136 -3.47 3.78 0.69
C SER A 136 -3.78 2.42 1.33
N GLN A 137 -2.77 1.69 1.75
CA GLN A 137 -2.89 0.38 2.39
C GLN A 137 -2.79 0.44 3.93
N MET A 138 -2.45 1.61 4.49
CA MET A 138 -2.25 1.80 5.92
C MET A 138 -3.56 2.03 6.68
N GLU A 139 -3.60 1.55 7.89
CA GLU A 139 -4.67 1.77 8.88
C GLU A 139 -4.23 2.72 9.98
N GLY A 140 -2.93 2.97 10.04
CA GLY A 140 -2.30 3.98 10.85
C GLY A 140 -0.95 4.35 10.26
N ALA A 141 -0.49 5.58 10.48
CA ALA A 141 0.82 6.04 10.06
C ALA A 141 1.64 6.53 11.24
N ILE A 142 2.95 6.28 11.20
CA ILE A 142 3.93 6.90 12.08
C ILE A 142 4.54 8.07 11.31
N LEU A 143 4.21 9.29 11.73
CA LEU A 143 4.82 10.50 11.20
C LEU A 143 6.17 10.72 11.88
N VAL A 144 7.24 10.66 11.10
CA VAL A 144 8.61 10.88 11.59
C VAL A 144 9.03 12.31 11.28
N VAL A 145 9.33 13.08 12.33
CA VAL A 145 9.80 14.47 12.23
C VAL A 145 11.11 14.60 12.97
N SER A 146 12.12 15.17 12.33
CA SER A 146 13.40 15.48 12.99
C SER A 146 13.21 16.66 13.96
N ALA A 147 13.63 16.52 15.20
CA ALA A 147 13.59 17.59 16.19
C ALA A 147 14.56 18.75 15.84
N VAL A 148 15.60 18.46 15.03
CA VAL A 148 16.59 19.46 14.59
C VAL A 148 16.02 20.30 13.44
N ASP A 149 15.38 19.64 12.46
CA ASP A 149 14.93 20.27 11.21
C ASP A 149 13.51 20.82 11.31
N GLY A 150 12.70 20.30 12.27
CA GLY A 150 11.29 20.66 12.44
C GLY A 150 10.40 20.24 11.26
N ILE A 151 9.39 21.04 10.99
CA ILE A 151 8.43 20.79 9.91
C ILE A 151 9.02 21.19 8.57
N MET A 152 9.14 20.23 7.66
CA MET A 152 9.67 20.40 6.30
C MET A 152 8.56 20.28 5.24
N PRO A 153 8.77 20.77 4.00
CA PRO A 153 7.73 20.75 2.95
C PRO A 153 7.11 19.38 2.69
N GLN A 154 7.92 18.33 2.64
CA GLN A 154 7.41 16.96 2.43
C GLN A 154 6.66 16.41 3.65
N THR A 155 6.94 16.90 4.87
CA THR A 155 6.14 16.59 6.05
C THR A 155 4.69 17.03 5.85
N LYS A 156 4.49 18.26 5.36
CA LYS A 156 3.18 18.81 5.04
C LYS A 156 2.48 18.01 3.94
N GLU A 157 3.19 17.72 2.85
CA GLU A 157 2.67 16.94 1.74
C GLU A 157 2.27 15.52 2.16
N HIS A 158 3.05 14.84 2.98
CA HIS A 158 2.76 13.48 3.45
C HIS A 158 1.54 13.44 4.38
N ILE A 159 1.36 14.41 5.28
CA ILE A 159 0.16 14.51 6.13
C ILE A 159 -1.08 14.74 5.26
N LEU A 160 -0.98 15.66 4.30
CA LEU A 160 -2.06 15.94 3.35
C LEU A 160 -2.44 14.67 2.56
N LEU A 161 -1.46 13.96 2.00
CA LEU A 161 -1.69 12.73 1.25
C LEU A 161 -2.28 11.63 2.11
N ALA A 162 -1.77 11.43 3.33
CA ALA A 162 -2.32 10.47 4.27
C ALA A 162 -3.81 10.76 4.55
N ARG A 163 -4.18 12.04 4.72
CA ARG A 163 -5.57 12.46 4.87
C ARG A 163 -6.42 12.15 3.65
N GLN A 164 -5.89 12.38 2.44
CA GLN A 164 -6.61 12.18 1.18
C GLN A 164 -6.85 10.70 0.87
N VAL A 165 -5.84 9.86 1.06
CA VAL A 165 -5.99 8.41 0.86
C VAL A 165 -6.79 7.74 1.98
N GLY A 166 -7.07 8.47 3.06
CA GLY A 166 -7.97 8.03 4.11
C GLY A 166 -7.30 7.28 5.25
N VAL A 167 -6.02 7.52 5.52
CA VAL A 167 -5.35 7.02 6.74
C VAL A 167 -6.07 7.58 7.97
N PRO A 168 -6.68 6.74 8.82
CA PRO A 168 -7.54 7.23 9.89
C PRO A 168 -6.77 7.76 11.11
N HIS A 169 -5.60 7.21 11.40
CA HIS A 169 -4.83 7.50 12.60
C HIS A 169 -3.37 7.84 12.27
N ILE A 170 -2.81 8.83 12.98
CA ILE A 170 -1.40 9.18 12.93
C ILE A 170 -0.85 9.14 14.36
N VAL A 171 0.33 8.55 14.53
CA VAL A 171 1.16 8.65 15.74
C VAL A 171 2.45 9.36 15.34
N VAL A 172 2.97 10.24 16.17
CA VAL A 172 4.17 11.02 15.85
C VAL A 172 5.38 10.47 16.58
N PHE A 173 6.47 10.28 15.85
CA PHE A 173 7.79 10.05 16.43
C PHE A 173 8.70 11.24 16.12
N MET A 174 9.00 12.05 17.15
CA MET A 174 9.94 13.14 17.06
C MET A 174 11.34 12.58 17.21
N ASN A 175 12.05 12.46 16.09
CA ASN A 175 13.34 11.78 15.97
C ASN A 175 14.52 12.75 16.17
N LYS A 176 15.73 12.23 16.36
CA LYS A 176 16.98 12.97 16.56
C LYS A 176 16.96 13.89 17.81
N CYS A 177 16.19 13.53 18.83
CA CYS A 177 16.14 14.29 20.08
C CYS A 177 17.50 14.27 20.84
N ASP A 178 18.36 13.32 20.56
CA ASP A 178 19.73 13.23 21.06
C ASP A 178 20.65 14.38 20.56
N GLU A 179 20.31 15.01 19.45
CA GLU A 179 21.05 16.13 18.87
C GLU A 179 20.62 17.50 19.43
N VAL A 180 19.44 17.57 20.08
CA VAL A 180 18.86 18.81 20.62
C VAL A 180 19.08 18.88 22.13
N LYS A 181 19.83 19.89 22.57
CA LYS A 181 20.17 20.10 23.99
C LYS A 181 19.15 20.95 24.74
N ASP A 182 18.40 21.76 24.02
CA ASP A 182 17.43 22.69 24.58
C ASP A 182 16.03 22.05 24.65
N PRO A 183 15.47 21.81 25.85
CA PRO A 183 14.13 21.25 26.01
C PRO A 183 13.04 22.16 25.45
N GLU A 184 13.19 23.49 25.49
CA GLU A 184 12.21 24.44 24.99
C GLU A 184 12.04 24.32 23.48
N LEU A 185 13.13 24.02 22.76
CA LEU A 185 13.07 23.77 21.32
C LEU A 185 12.27 22.50 21.01
N LEU A 186 12.40 21.46 21.82
CA LEU A 186 11.60 20.23 21.64
C LEU A 186 10.11 20.51 21.86
N ASP A 187 9.76 21.34 22.85
CA ASP A 187 8.37 21.72 23.12
C ASP A 187 7.80 22.56 21.96
N LEU A 188 8.59 23.47 21.40
CA LEU A 188 8.21 24.30 20.26
C LEU A 188 7.91 23.43 19.02
N VAL A 189 8.82 22.52 18.66
CA VAL A 189 8.64 21.63 17.52
C VAL A 189 7.42 20.72 17.71
N GLU A 190 7.19 20.22 18.92
CA GLU A 190 5.98 19.43 19.22
C GLU A 190 4.70 20.25 19.03
N MET A 191 4.68 21.50 19.49
CA MET A 191 3.55 22.41 19.30
C MET A 191 3.27 22.67 17.82
N GLU A 192 4.29 22.98 17.04
CA GLU A 192 4.17 23.16 15.59
C GLU A 192 3.60 21.90 14.88
N ILE A 193 4.05 20.71 15.26
CA ILE A 193 3.53 19.45 14.71
C ILE A 193 2.04 19.29 15.03
N ARG A 194 1.62 19.58 16.26
CA ARG A 194 0.21 19.49 16.69
C ARG A 194 -0.67 20.48 15.93
N ASP A 195 -0.20 21.70 15.73
CA ASP A 195 -0.90 22.75 14.98
C ASP A 195 -1.06 22.33 13.51
N LEU A 196 0.01 21.80 12.90
CA LEU A 196 -0.02 21.30 11.53
C LEU A 196 -1.01 20.14 11.35
N LEU A 197 -1.02 19.19 12.27
CA LEU A 197 -1.97 18.05 12.25
C LEU A 197 -3.40 18.54 12.38
N THR A 198 -3.65 19.53 13.24
CA THR A 198 -4.97 20.17 13.43
C THR A 198 -5.40 20.90 12.15
N PHE A 199 -4.48 21.62 11.50
CA PHE A 199 -4.73 22.28 10.22
C PHE A 199 -5.22 21.28 9.15
N TYR A 200 -4.59 20.11 9.05
CA TYR A 200 -5.00 19.04 8.13
C TYR A 200 -6.15 18.18 8.66
N LYS A 201 -6.89 18.63 9.69
CA LYS A 201 -8.08 17.96 10.24
C LYS A 201 -7.81 16.59 10.88
N PHE A 202 -6.64 16.39 11.44
CA PHE A 202 -6.38 15.36 12.42
C PHE A 202 -6.55 15.92 13.84
N PRO A 203 -6.84 15.11 14.87
CA PRO A 203 -7.02 15.58 16.25
C PRO A 203 -5.65 15.86 16.91
N GLY A 204 -4.96 16.92 16.46
CA GLY A 204 -3.58 17.23 16.84
C GLY A 204 -3.33 17.31 18.35
N GLY A 205 -4.33 17.73 19.15
CA GLY A 205 -4.24 17.77 20.61
C GLY A 205 -4.14 16.39 21.26
N ASP A 206 -4.83 15.37 20.69
CA ASP A 206 -4.95 14.03 21.29
C ASP A 206 -3.93 13.04 20.71
N ILE A 207 -3.22 13.41 19.61
CA ILE A 207 -2.28 12.55 18.95
C ILE A 207 -1.06 12.29 19.85
N PRO A 208 -0.65 11.01 20.07
CA PRO A 208 0.57 10.70 20.79
C PRO A 208 1.80 11.23 20.04
N VAL A 209 2.65 11.98 20.74
CA VAL A 209 3.95 12.44 20.25
C VAL A 209 5.03 11.82 21.14
N ILE A 210 5.86 10.99 20.56
CA ILE A 210 6.94 10.30 21.26
C ILE A 210 8.27 10.92 20.84
N ARG A 211 9.03 11.41 21.82
CA ARG A 211 10.38 11.96 21.65
C ARG A 211 11.40 10.86 21.75
N GLY A 212 12.33 10.77 20.79
CA GLY A 212 13.34 9.73 20.81
C GLY A 212 14.43 9.91 19.77
N SER A 213 15.33 8.93 19.72
CA SER A 213 16.38 8.80 18.72
C SER A 213 16.36 7.38 18.13
N ALA A 214 16.00 7.28 16.86
CA ALA A 214 16.04 6.01 16.14
C ALA A 214 17.46 5.46 16.06
N LYS A 215 18.47 6.33 15.92
CA LYS A 215 19.89 5.97 15.90
C LYS A 215 20.32 5.39 17.25
N ALA A 216 20.00 6.06 18.35
CA ALA A 216 20.31 5.55 19.70
C ALA A 216 19.63 4.19 19.95
N GLY A 217 18.40 3.98 19.48
CA GLY A 217 17.72 2.70 19.54
C GLY A 217 18.40 1.61 18.73
N LEU A 218 18.91 1.96 17.54
CA LEU A 218 19.61 1.02 16.67
C LEU A 218 21.02 0.68 17.19
N GLU A 219 21.75 1.66 17.74
CA GLU A 219 23.11 1.49 18.27
C GLU A 219 23.12 1.02 19.73
N GLY A 220 22.05 1.26 20.49
CA GLY A 220 21.97 0.95 21.92
C GLY A 220 22.75 1.93 22.80
N THR A 221 23.00 3.15 22.32
CA THR A 221 23.83 4.16 23.01
C THR A 221 23.09 4.89 24.13
N ASP A 222 21.79 5.14 23.96
CA ASP A 222 20.92 5.78 24.97
C ASP A 222 19.61 4.99 25.11
N PRO A 223 19.44 4.25 26.23
CA PRO A 223 18.23 3.47 26.43
C PRO A 223 16.94 4.31 26.56
N GLU A 224 17.01 5.53 27.12
CA GLU A 224 15.83 6.37 27.36
C GLU A 224 15.28 6.93 26.03
N LEU A 225 16.12 7.56 25.23
CA LEU A 225 15.74 8.11 23.92
C LEU A 225 15.69 7.02 22.82
N GLY A 226 16.34 5.88 23.03
CA GLY A 226 16.38 4.75 22.08
C GLY A 226 15.31 3.71 22.36
N SER A 227 15.70 2.60 22.98
CA SER A 227 14.84 1.40 23.11
C SER A 227 13.55 1.66 23.87
N LYS A 228 13.59 2.43 24.97
CA LYS A 228 12.38 2.77 25.72
C LYS A 228 11.44 3.70 24.95
N ALA A 229 11.96 4.68 24.22
CA ALA A 229 11.16 5.54 23.37
C ALA A 229 10.47 4.73 22.26
N ILE A 230 11.17 3.76 21.64
CA ILE A 230 10.59 2.86 20.64
C ILE A 230 9.52 1.96 21.26
N GLN A 231 9.72 1.43 22.46
CA GLN A 231 8.68 0.66 23.16
C GLN A 231 7.44 1.53 23.43
N LYS A 232 7.61 2.76 23.92
CA LYS A 232 6.51 3.72 24.09
C LYS A 232 5.79 4.04 22.78
N LEU A 233 6.53 4.15 21.67
CA LEU A 233 5.92 4.32 20.35
C LEU A 233 5.03 3.14 19.99
N MET A 234 5.49 1.92 20.21
CA MET A 234 4.69 0.72 19.90
C MET A 234 3.49 0.57 20.82
N GLU A 235 3.61 0.91 22.11
CA GLU A 235 2.49 0.98 23.04
C GLU A 235 1.45 2.04 22.63
N ALA A 236 1.92 3.18 22.14
CA ALA A 236 1.05 4.23 21.60
C ALA A 236 0.33 3.74 20.32
N CYS A 237 1.02 3.03 19.42
CA CYS A 237 0.40 2.41 18.25
C CYS A 237 -0.65 1.35 18.66
N ASP A 238 -0.36 0.51 19.66
CA ASP A 238 -1.28 -0.50 20.17
C ASP A 238 -2.56 0.11 20.77
N SER A 239 -2.44 1.23 21.48
CA SER A 239 -3.56 1.85 22.20
C SER A 239 -4.33 2.85 21.36
N TYR A 240 -3.65 3.69 20.57
CA TYR A 240 -4.27 4.81 19.86
C TYR A 240 -4.86 4.43 18.50
N ILE A 241 -4.21 3.50 17.77
CA ILE A 241 -4.71 3.09 16.47
C ILE A 241 -5.81 2.05 16.66
N ALA A 242 -7.05 2.41 16.31
CA ALA A 242 -8.19 1.51 16.45
C ALA A 242 -8.08 0.28 15.52
N GLU A 243 -8.55 -0.86 15.97
CA GLU A 243 -8.66 -2.05 15.12
C GLU A 243 -9.74 -1.82 14.05
N PRO A 244 -9.41 -1.94 12.76
CA PRO A 244 -10.35 -1.67 11.70
C PRO A 244 -11.37 -2.80 11.54
N LYS A 245 -12.60 -2.45 11.21
CA LYS A 245 -13.63 -3.44 10.86
C LYS A 245 -13.27 -4.12 9.55
N ARG A 246 -13.08 -5.44 9.59
CA ARG A 246 -12.74 -6.25 8.41
C ARG A 246 -14.00 -6.74 7.70
N LEU A 247 -14.12 -6.47 6.41
CA LEU A 247 -15.20 -7.00 5.56
C LEU A 247 -14.85 -8.41 5.07
N VAL A 248 -14.79 -9.37 5.99
CA VAL A 248 -14.28 -10.72 5.72
C VAL A 248 -15.30 -11.57 4.94
N ASP A 249 -16.60 -11.32 5.12
CA ASP A 249 -17.68 -12.08 4.48
C ASP A 249 -18.13 -11.50 3.13
N ALA A 250 -17.49 -10.43 2.66
CA ALA A 250 -17.71 -9.83 1.36
C ALA A 250 -16.97 -10.61 0.25
N ASP A 251 -17.29 -10.32 -1.02
CA ASP A 251 -16.56 -10.87 -2.16
C ASP A 251 -15.13 -10.36 -2.18
N PHE A 252 -14.19 -11.27 -2.46
CA PHE A 252 -12.75 -10.99 -2.47
C PHE A 252 -12.38 -9.86 -3.43
N SER A 253 -11.54 -8.94 -2.96
CA SER A 253 -10.98 -7.84 -3.76
C SER A 253 -9.64 -7.41 -3.18
N MET A 254 -8.61 -7.33 -4.05
CA MET A 254 -7.25 -6.92 -3.73
C MET A 254 -6.67 -6.03 -4.85
N PRO A 255 -6.30 -4.78 -4.60
CA PRO A 255 -5.56 -3.96 -5.57
C PRO A 255 -4.14 -4.51 -5.74
N VAL A 256 -3.66 -4.53 -6.97
CA VAL A 256 -2.29 -4.96 -7.31
C VAL A 256 -1.33 -3.80 -7.04
N GLU A 257 -0.37 -4.03 -6.15
CA GLU A 257 0.68 -3.07 -5.80
C GLU A 257 1.98 -3.36 -6.53
N SER A 258 2.46 -4.61 -6.45
CA SER A 258 3.71 -5.03 -7.09
C SER A 258 3.53 -6.36 -7.81
N ILE A 259 4.39 -6.61 -8.80
CA ILE A 259 4.30 -7.78 -9.67
C ILE A 259 5.68 -8.42 -9.77
N PHE A 260 5.76 -9.70 -9.46
CA PHE A 260 6.99 -10.49 -9.52
C PHE A 260 6.79 -11.69 -10.45
N SER A 261 7.83 -12.03 -11.19
CA SER A 261 7.86 -13.25 -12.00
C SER A 261 8.76 -14.27 -11.33
N ILE A 262 8.26 -15.49 -11.17
CA ILE A 262 9.01 -16.60 -10.62
C ILE A 262 9.21 -17.64 -11.72
N GLU A 263 10.44 -17.87 -12.12
CA GLU A 263 10.76 -18.87 -13.15
C GLU A 263 10.20 -20.24 -12.78
N GLY A 264 9.49 -20.87 -13.71
CA GLY A 264 8.88 -22.19 -13.54
C GLY A 264 7.63 -22.25 -12.67
N ARG A 265 7.22 -21.14 -12.02
CA ARG A 265 6.03 -21.09 -11.16
C ARG A 265 4.92 -20.16 -11.63
N GLY A 266 5.27 -19.01 -12.22
CA GLY A 266 4.31 -18.05 -12.74
C GLY A 266 4.47 -16.63 -12.17
N THR A 267 3.41 -15.85 -12.26
CA THR A 267 3.38 -14.47 -11.83
C THR A 267 2.78 -14.37 -10.42
N VAL A 268 3.47 -13.65 -9.54
CA VAL A 268 2.98 -13.28 -8.20
C VAL A 268 2.57 -11.82 -8.23
N VAL A 269 1.38 -11.54 -7.74
CA VAL A 269 0.90 -10.19 -7.49
C VAL A 269 0.83 -9.95 -6.00
N THR A 270 1.28 -8.80 -5.55
CA THR A 270 1.20 -8.42 -4.14
C THR A 270 0.23 -7.26 -3.94
N GLY A 271 -0.39 -7.23 -2.78
CA GLY A 271 -1.29 -6.17 -2.37
C GLY A 271 -1.94 -6.48 -1.03
N ARG A 272 -2.65 -5.52 -0.50
CA ARG A 272 -3.49 -5.70 0.68
C ARG A 272 -4.90 -6.10 0.25
N ILE A 273 -5.45 -7.12 0.89
CA ILE A 273 -6.84 -7.53 0.65
C ILE A 273 -7.78 -6.48 1.25
N ASN A 274 -8.58 -5.83 0.40
CA ASN A 274 -9.54 -4.83 0.84
C ASN A 274 -10.77 -5.46 1.50
N ARG A 275 -11.27 -6.56 0.92
CA ARG A 275 -12.45 -7.28 1.40
C ARG A 275 -12.41 -8.75 1.00
N GLY A 276 -13.17 -9.57 1.73
CA GLY A 276 -13.32 -11.00 1.46
C GLY A 276 -12.15 -11.86 1.90
N LYS A 277 -12.11 -13.07 1.36
CA LYS A 277 -11.08 -14.09 1.57
C LYS A 277 -10.64 -14.67 0.25
N VAL A 278 -9.39 -15.13 0.20
CA VAL A 278 -8.84 -15.89 -0.94
C VAL A 278 -8.20 -17.17 -0.42
N LYS A 279 -8.47 -18.29 -1.10
CA LYS A 279 -7.90 -19.61 -0.80
C LYS A 279 -7.09 -20.12 -1.98
N VAL A 280 -6.16 -21.00 -1.70
CA VAL A 280 -5.46 -21.75 -2.74
C VAL A 280 -6.47 -22.62 -3.48
N GLY A 281 -6.54 -22.49 -4.81
CA GLY A 281 -7.50 -23.16 -5.69
C GLY A 281 -8.66 -22.28 -6.15
N ASP A 282 -8.87 -21.11 -5.58
CA ASP A 282 -9.94 -20.21 -5.98
C ASP A 282 -9.74 -19.69 -7.42
N ASN A 283 -10.86 -19.62 -8.16
CA ASN A 283 -10.89 -18.93 -9.43
C ASN A 283 -11.01 -17.43 -9.19
N LEU A 284 -10.14 -16.68 -9.82
CA LEU A 284 -10.00 -15.23 -9.68
C LEU A 284 -10.07 -14.56 -11.05
N GLU A 285 -10.34 -13.27 -11.03
CA GLU A 285 -10.33 -12.41 -12.21
C GLU A 285 -9.46 -11.19 -11.96
N LEU A 286 -8.61 -10.87 -12.93
CA LEU A 286 -7.80 -9.66 -12.96
C LEU A 286 -8.54 -8.61 -13.80
N VAL A 287 -8.91 -7.47 -13.21
CA VAL A 287 -9.72 -6.42 -13.84
C VAL A 287 -9.08 -5.04 -13.70
N GLY A 288 -9.39 -4.15 -14.63
CA GLY A 288 -8.90 -2.76 -14.68
C GLY A 288 -7.72 -2.57 -15.63
N LEU A 289 -7.57 -1.37 -16.16
CA LEU A 289 -6.51 -0.89 -17.08
C LEU A 289 -6.38 -1.68 -18.38
N ARG A 290 -6.59 -2.97 -18.36
CA ARG A 290 -6.54 -3.91 -19.50
C ARG A 290 -7.78 -4.80 -19.55
N ALA A 291 -7.90 -5.56 -20.62
CA ALA A 291 -8.95 -6.56 -20.75
C ALA A 291 -8.91 -7.55 -19.56
N ALA A 292 -10.08 -7.84 -19.01
CA ALA A 292 -10.21 -8.75 -17.89
C ALA A 292 -9.69 -10.16 -18.24
N LYS A 293 -8.94 -10.77 -17.31
CA LYS A 293 -8.40 -12.12 -17.47
C LYS A 293 -8.75 -12.99 -16.29
N GLN A 294 -9.25 -14.18 -16.56
CA GLN A 294 -9.49 -15.18 -15.54
C GLN A 294 -8.20 -15.95 -15.21
N THR A 295 -8.05 -16.31 -13.95
CA THR A 295 -6.90 -17.03 -13.42
C THR A 295 -7.30 -17.88 -12.23
N THR A 296 -6.37 -18.67 -11.71
CA THR A 296 -6.55 -19.46 -10.49
C THR A 296 -5.45 -19.14 -9.50
N CYS A 297 -5.81 -18.96 -8.24
CA CYS A 297 -4.87 -18.84 -7.13
C CYS A 297 -4.16 -20.17 -6.90
N THR A 298 -2.86 -20.26 -7.11
CA THR A 298 -2.08 -21.49 -6.89
C THR A 298 -1.25 -21.45 -5.61
N GLY A 299 -1.16 -20.29 -4.97
CA GLY A 299 -0.47 -20.11 -3.69
C GLY A 299 -0.75 -18.74 -3.10
N VAL A 300 -0.79 -18.68 -1.79
CA VAL A 300 -0.88 -17.44 -1.02
C VAL A 300 0.30 -17.41 -0.05
N GLU A 301 1.00 -16.30 0.00
CA GLU A 301 2.16 -16.10 0.87
C GLU A 301 2.05 -14.76 1.59
N MET A 302 2.34 -14.76 2.89
CA MET A 302 2.48 -13.55 3.70
C MET A 302 3.83 -13.60 4.41
N PHE A 303 4.70 -12.61 4.18
CA PHE A 303 6.05 -12.51 4.78
C PHE A 303 6.85 -13.83 4.71
N LYS A 304 6.88 -14.46 3.52
CA LYS A 304 7.58 -15.74 3.26
C LYS A 304 6.99 -16.97 3.97
N LYS A 305 5.79 -16.86 4.54
CA LYS A 305 5.04 -17.97 5.13
C LYS A 305 3.91 -18.34 4.18
N LEU A 306 3.82 -19.60 3.80
CA LEU A 306 2.70 -20.09 2.98
C LEU A 306 1.43 -20.16 3.82
N MET A 307 0.33 -19.72 3.24
CA MET A 307 -0.99 -19.71 3.86
C MET A 307 -1.98 -20.52 3.02
N PRO A 308 -2.88 -21.31 3.64
CA PRO A 308 -3.97 -21.96 2.91
C PRO A 308 -5.02 -20.96 2.46
N GLU A 309 -5.23 -19.91 3.25
CA GLU A 309 -6.15 -18.79 2.96
C GLU A 309 -5.64 -17.48 3.54
N ALA A 310 -6.06 -16.36 2.95
CA ALA A 310 -5.87 -15.02 3.47
C ALA A 310 -7.18 -14.24 3.43
N GLN A 311 -7.30 -13.19 4.26
CA GLN A 311 -8.53 -12.43 4.44
C GLN A 311 -8.33 -10.92 4.40
N ALA A 312 -9.44 -10.19 4.37
CA ALA A 312 -9.44 -8.73 4.42
C ALA A 312 -8.46 -8.17 5.47
N GLY A 313 -7.62 -7.25 5.04
CA GLY A 313 -6.56 -6.63 5.82
C GLY A 313 -5.19 -7.28 5.71
N ASP A 314 -5.06 -8.49 5.22
CA ASP A 314 -3.77 -9.14 5.04
C ASP A 314 -3.04 -8.54 3.82
N THR A 315 -1.74 -8.26 3.97
CA THR A 315 -0.86 -7.90 2.84
C THR A 315 -0.16 -9.17 2.37
N VAL A 316 -0.52 -9.63 1.17
CA VAL A 316 -0.15 -10.95 0.67
C VAL A 316 0.40 -10.92 -0.76
N GLY A 317 1.19 -11.94 -1.09
CA GLY A 317 1.51 -12.31 -2.45
C GLY A 317 0.62 -13.47 -2.91
N VAL A 318 -0.06 -13.30 -4.03
CA VAL A 318 -0.92 -14.32 -4.64
C VAL A 318 -0.27 -14.84 -5.91
N LEU A 319 0.01 -16.13 -5.97
CA LEU A 319 0.57 -16.79 -7.16
C LEU A 319 -0.55 -17.15 -8.13
N LEU A 320 -0.46 -16.65 -9.36
CA LEU A 320 -1.47 -16.77 -10.41
C LEU A 320 -1.06 -17.80 -11.47
N ARG A 321 -2.01 -18.64 -11.87
CA ARG A 321 -1.81 -19.62 -12.95
C ARG A 321 -2.11 -18.99 -14.33
N GLY A 322 -1.22 -19.22 -15.29
CA GLY A 322 -1.47 -18.87 -16.70
C GLY A 322 -1.44 -17.38 -17.03
N ILE A 323 -1.00 -16.55 -16.08
CA ILE A 323 -0.83 -15.11 -16.25
C ILE A 323 0.66 -14.82 -16.40
N LYS A 324 1.04 -14.10 -17.46
CA LYS A 324 2.39 -13.60 -17.65
C LYS A 324 2.54 -12.25 -16.97
N ARG A 325 3.81 -11.85 -16.70
CA ARG A 325 4.09 -10.55 -16.08
C ARG A 325 3.57 -9.38 -16.93
N GLU A 326 3.66 -9.51 -18.26
CA GLU A 326 3.21 -8.48 -19.21
C GLU A 326 1.68 -8.29 -19.22
N ASP A 327 0.94 -9.27 -18.69
CA ASP A 327 -0.52 -9.25 -18.62
C ASP A 327 -1.05 -8.47 -17.42
N VAL A 328 -0.17 -8.15 -16.47
CA VAL A 328 -0.52 -7.51 -15.20
C VAL A 328 0.12 -6.15 -15.11
N GLU A 329 -0.64 -5.17 -14.64
CA GLU A 329 -0.17 -3.82 -14.32
C GLU A 329 -0.55 -3.45 -12.89
N ARG A 330 0.30 -2.64 -12.26
CA ARG A 330 -0.04 -1.97 -11.00
C ARG A 330 -1.29 -1.12 -11.20
N GLY A 331 -2.21 -1.19 -10.24
CA GLY A 331 -3.48 -0.48 -10.33
C GLY A 331 -4.65 -1.32 -10.83
N GLN A 332 -4.40 -2.53 -11.35
CA GLN A 332 -5.45 -3.52 -11.55
C GLN A 332 -5.93 -4.10 -10.22
N PHE A 333 -7.06 -4.77 -10.24
CA PHE A 333 -7.60 -5.48 -9.08
C PHE A 333 -7.70 -6.98 -9.37
N LEU A 334 -7.30 -7.76 -8.40
CA LEU A 334 -7.57 -9.19 -8.35
C LEU A 334 -8.83 -9.40 -7.52
N CYS A 335 -9.84 -10.06 -8.08
CA CYS A 335 -11.14 -10.21 -7.44
C CYS A 335 -11.79 -11.57 -7.74
N LYS A 336 -12.89 -11.87 -7.05
CA LYS A 336 -13.78 -12.97 -7.42
C LYS A 336 -14.41 -12.66 -8.78
N PRO A 337 -14.51 -13.63 -9.71
CA PRO A 337 -15.02 -13.38 -11.05
C PRO A 337 -16.39 -12.70 -11.07
N GLY A 338 -16.51 -11.64 -11.88
CA GLY A 338 -17.75 -10.90 -12.09
C GLY A 338 -18.17 -9.94 -10.97
N THR A 339 -17.37 -9.76 -9.91
CA THR A 339 -17.75 -8.92 -8.75
C THR A 339 -17.35 -7.46 -8.90
N LEU A 340 -16.27 -7.17 -9.62
CA LEU A 340 -15.83 -5.81 -9.88
C LEU A 340 -16.07 -5.41 -11.34
N GLN A 341 -16.34 -4.13 -11.51
CA GLN A 341 -16.56 -3.52 -12.82
C GLN A 341 -15.62 -2.35 -13.03
N THR A 342 -15.23 -2.13 -14.27
CA THR A 342 -14.40 -1.01 -14.67
C THR A 342 -15.23 0.14 -15.22
N TRP A 343 -14.78 1.36 -14.99
CA TRP A 343 -15.40 2.58 -15.43
C TRP A 343 -14.35 3.57 -15.93
N ASN A 344 -14.69 4.38 -16.92
CA ASN A 344 -13.82 5.47 -17.37
C ASN A 344 -14.43 6.84 -17.10
N LYS A 345 -15.75 6.95 -16.91
CA LYS A 345 -16.41 8.23 -16.70
C LYS A 345 -17.32 8.18 -15.49
N PHE A 346 -17.19 9.18 -14.62
CA PHE A 346 -17.94 9.29 -13.38
C PHE A 346 -18.02 10.74 -12.90
N ASP A 347 -19.00 11.04 -12.05
CA ASP A 347 -19.10 12.32 -11.35
C ASP A 347 -18.36 12.25 -10.01
N ALA A 348 -17.77 13.35 -9.62
CA ALA A 348 -17.04 13.48 -8.38
C ALA A 348 -17.27 14.85 -7.72
N GLU A 349 -17.22 14.87 -6.40
CA GLU A 349 -17.01 16.07 -5.61
C GLU A 349 -15.52 16.22 -5.36
N VAL A 350 -14.95 17.36 -5.78
CA VAL A 350 -13.52 17.62 -5.71
C VAL A 350 -13.26 18.90 -4.92
N TYR A 351 -12.35 18.84 -3.98
CA TYR A 351 -11.76 19.98 -3.31
C TYR A 351 -10.43 20.33 -3.98
N VAL A 352 -10.27 21.56 -4.40
CA VAL A 352 -9.04 22.07 -5.03
C VAL A 352 -8.19 22.75 -3.97
N LEU A 353 -7.00 22.21 -3.74
CA LEU A 353 -6.08 22.74 -2.72
C LEU A 353 -5.60 24.15 -3.10
N ASN A 354 -5.59 25.05 -2.11
CA ASN A 354 -5.05 26.39 -2.26
C ASN A 354 -3.52 26.40 -2.11
N LYS A 355 -2.92 27.58 -2.31
CA LYS A 355 -1.47 27.78 -2.24
C LYS A 355 -0.91 27.46 -0.84
N ASP A 356 -1.61 27.81 0.23
CA ASP A 356 -1.16 27.62 1.61
C ASP A 356 -1.18 26.15 2.01
N GLU A 357 -2.04 25.37 1.38
CA GLU A 357 -2.11 23.91 1.48
C GLU A 357 -1.09 23.18 0.58
N GLY A 358 -0.24 23.91 -0.15
CA GLY A 358 0.73 23.34 -1.09
C GLY A 358 0.17 23.05 -2.49
N GLY A 359 -1.08 23.45 -2.75
CA GLY A 359 -1.79 23.21 -3.99
C GLY A 359 -1.52 24.26 -5.09
N ARG A 360 -2.57 24.61 -5.83
CA ARG A 360 -2.53 25.57 -6.93
C ARG A 360 -2.66 27.02 -6.44
N HIS A 361 -2.15 27.93 -7.25
CA HIS A 361 -2.36 29.38 -7.09
C HIS A 361 -3.09 30.00 -8.29
N THR A 362 -3.41 29.18 -9.30
CA THR A 362 -4.16 29.60 -10.48
C THR A 362 -5.40 28.73 -10.65
N PRO A 363 -6.51 29.27 -11.18
CA PRO A 363 -7.69 28.49 -11.49
C PRO A 363 -7.39 27.46 -12.59
N PHE A 364 -8.24 26.46 -12.71
CA PHE A 364 -8.27 25.61 -13.90
C PHE A 364 -9.61 25.75 -14.64
N PHE A 365 -9.55 25.49 -15.93
CA PHE A 365 -10.66 25.63 -16.86
C PHE A 365 -11.17 24.26 -17.30
N ASN A 366 -12.26 24.28 -18.06
CA ASN A 366 -12.83 23.06 -18.63
C ASN A 366 -11.78 22.28 -19.44
N ASN A 367 -11.89 20.94 -19.46
CA ASN A 367 -10.93 20.02 -20.08
C ASN A 367 -9.51 20.02 -19.46
N TYR A 368 -9.39 20.39 -18.20
CA TYR A 368 -8.14 20.23 -17.45
C TYR A 368 -7.72 18.77 -17.35
N ARG A 369 -6.44 18.46 -17.56
CA ARG A 369 -5.91 17.09 -17.67
C ARG A 369 -4.82 16.78 -16.63
N PRO A 370 -5.18 16.52 -15.39
CA PRO A 370 -4.26 16.06 -14.34
C PRO A 370 -4.11 14.53 -14.32
N GLN A 371 -3.25 14.04 -13.42
CA GLN A 371 -3.20 12.65 -13.01
C GLN A 371 -4.11 12.42 -11.81
N CYS A 372 -4.95 11.39 -11.88
CA CYS A 372 -5.80 10.92 -10.79
C CYS A 372 -5.25 9.62 -10.21
N PHE A 373 -5.14 9.57 -8.88
CA PHE A 373 -4.60 8.44 -8.14
C PHE A 373 -5.73 7.75 -7.37
N PHE A 374 -6.01 6.50 -7.75
CA PHE A 374 -7.02 5.63 -7.15
C PHE A 374 -6.35 4.41 -6.55
N SER A 375 -6.33 4.27 -5.21
CA SER A 375 -5.64 3.16 -4.56
C SER A 375 -4.20 3.00 -5.08
N THR A 376 -3.93 1.97 -5.88
CA THR A 376 -2.61 1.70 -6.47
C THR A 376 -2.47 2.18 -7.92
N ALA A 377 -3.55 2.67 -8.56
CA ALA A 377 -3.56 3.14 -9.95
C ALA A 377 -3.26 4.64 -10.05
N ASP A 378 -2.53 5.04 -11.09
CA ASP A 378 -2.33 6.42 -11.50
C ASP A 378 -2.73 6.59 -12.98
N ILE A 379 -3.78 7.36 -13.23
CA ILE A 379 -4.39 7.47 -14.55
C ILE A 379 -4.59 8.96 -14.90
N THR A 380 -4.22 9.32 -16.12
CA THR A 380 -4.54 10.66 -16.64
C THR A 380 -6.06 10.76 -16.83
N ALA A 381 -6.63 11.86 -16.35
CA ALA A 381 -8.06 12.14 -16.47
C ALA A 381 -8.30 13.50 -17.14
N THR A 382 -9.44 13.63 -17.78
CA THR A 382 -9.97 14.93 -18.24
C THR A 382 -11.09 15.33 -17.28
N LEU A 383 -10.99 16.52 -16.71
CA LEU A 383 -11.98 17.10 -15.82
C LEU A 383 -12.90 18.04 -16.62
N THR A 384 -14.20 17.75 -16.58
CA THR A 384 -15.24 18.57 -17.25
C THR A 384 -16.06 19.28 -16.18
N LEU A 385 -16.15 20.59 -16.30
CA LEU A 385 -16.92 21.46 -15.42
C LEU A 385 -18.41 21.39 -15.76
N PRO A 386 -19.31 21.59 -14.78
CA PRO A 386 -20.75 21.68 -15.05
C PRO A 386 -21.08 22.90 -15.92
N GLU A 387 -22.23 22.84 -16.59
CA GLU A 387 -22.73 23.94 -17.41
C GLU A 387 -22.86 25.23 -16.59
N GLY A 388 -22.36 26.34 -17.17
CA GLY A 388 -22.36 27.63 -16.51
C GLY A 388 -21.17 27.93 -15.59
N VAL A 389 -20.27 26.97 -15.36
CA VAL A 389 -19.03 27.16 -14.61
C VAL A 389 -17.86 27.27 -15.58
N GLU A 390 -17.25 28.43 -15.65
CA GLU A 390 -16.11 28.69 -16.56
C GLU A 390 -14.79 28.20 -15.99
N MET A 391 -14.59 28.31 -14.65
CA MET A 391 -13.37 27.95 -13.95
C MET A 391 -13.63 27.51 -12.51
N VAL A 392 -12.66 26.83 -11.92
CA VAL A 392 -12.63 26.47 -10.49
C VAL A 392 -11.39 27.10 -9.87
N MET A 393 -11.59 27.82 -8.76
CA MET A 393 -10.52 28.48 -8.02
C MET A 393 -9.85 27.54 -7.01
N PRO A 394 -8.56 27.77 -6.68
CA PRO A 394 -7.95 27.14 -5.51
C PRO A 394 -8.74 27.46 -4.22
N GLY A 395 -9.04 26.42 -3.43
CA GLY A 395 -9.88 26.51 -2.23
C GLY A 395 -11.35 26.15 -2.46
N ASP A 396 -11.78 25.98 -3.72
CA ASP A 396 -13.17 25.65 -4.02
C ASP A 396 -13.47 24.15 -3.88
N ASN A 397 -14.74 23.89 -3.52
CA ASN A 397 -15.38 22.59 -3.72
C ASN A 397 -16.20 22.62 -5.00
N ALA A 398 -15.90 21.73 -5.93
CA ALA A 398 -16.58 21.64 -7.21
C ALA A 398 -17.11 20.24 -7.48
N ARG A 399 -18.34 20.17 -8.03
CA ARG A 399 -18.82 18.93 -8.66
C ARG A 399 -18.38 18.97 -10.12
N LEU A 400 -17.76 17.89 -10.57
CA LEU A 400 -17.29 17.79 -11.93
C LEU A 400 -17.35 16.34 -12.43
N THR A 401 -17.36 16.22 -13.76
CA THR A 401 -17.28 14.93 -14.41
C THR A 401 -15.82 14.62 -14.72
N VAL A 402 -15.38 13.45 -14.30
CA VAL A 402 -14.03 12.92 -14.51
C VAL A 402 -14.08 11.86 -15.59
N GLU A 403 -13.28 11.99 -16.63
CA GLU A 403 -13.12 11.01 -17.69
C GLU A 403 -11.68 10.51 -17.74
N LEU A 404 -11.48 9.24 -17.35
CA LEU A 404 -10.19 8.57 -17.35
C LEU A 404 -9.78 8.18 -18.77
N LEU A 405 -8.49 8.21 -19.05
CA LEU A 405 -7.94 7.80 -20.34
C LEU A 405 -8.12 6.29 -20.59
N THR A 406 -8.17 5.49 -19.52
CA THR A 406 -8.36 4.03 -19.54
C THR A 406 -9.41 3.62 -18.52
N ASP A 407 -10.09 2.51 -18.76
CA ASP A 407 -11.02 1.92 -17.79
C ASP A 407 -10.27 1.50 -16.52
N ALA A 408 -10.79 1.87 -15.36
CA ALA A 408 -10.27 1.47 -14.06
C ALA A 408 -11.38 0.93 -13.17
N VAL A 409 -11.00 0.20 -12.14
CA VAL A 409 -11.93 -0.17 -11.08
C VAL A 409 -12.22 1.07 -10.25
N VAL A 410 -13.43 1.59 -10.37
CA VAL A 410 -13.93 2.74 -9.63
C VAL A 410 -15.23 2.36 -8.96
N GLU A 411 -15.35 2.64 -7.68
CA GLU A 411 -16.55 2.39 -6.88
C GLU A 411 -17.09 3.70 -6.32
N LYS A 412 -18.41 3.80 -6.13
CA LYS A 412 -19.05 4.96 -5.52
C LYS A 412 -18.53 5.13 -4.08
N GLY A 413 -18.18 6.36 -3.70
CA GLY A 413 -17.56 6.70 -2.42
C GLY A 413 -16.04 6.52 -2.40
N MET A 414 -15.42 6.03 -3.48
CA MET A 414 -13.97 5.91 -3.58
C MET A 414 -13.32 7.29 -3.59
N ARG A 415 -12.26 7.44 -2.80
CA ARG A 415 -11.46 8.68 -2.75
C ARG A 415 -10.33 8.60 -3.75
N PHE A 416 -9.95 9.75 -4.28
CA PHE A 416 -8.80 9.88 -5.17
C PHE A 416 -8.08 11.21 -4.97
N ALA A 417 -6.79 11.21 -5.25
CA ALA A 417 -5.98 12.42 -5.27
C ALA A 417 -5.76 12.89 -6.71
N ILE A 418 -5.69 14.21 -6.89
CA ILE A 418 -5.42 14.86 -8.17
C ILE A 418 -4.03 15.48 -8.10
N ARG A 419 -3.17 15.16 -9.06
CA ARG A 419 -1.79 15.66 -9.11
C ARG A 419 -1.45 16.28 -10.45
N GLU A 420 -0.63 17.33 -10.40
CA GLU A 420 -0.08 18.02 -11.55
C GLU A 420 1.37 18.44 -11.27
N GLY A 421 2.28 18.20 -12.22
CA GLY A 421 3.66 18.65 -12.12
C GLY A 421 4.40 18.21 -10.85
N GLY A 422 4.09 17.00 -10.35
CA GLY A 422 4.68 16.46 -9.12
C GLY A 422 4.04 16.95 -7.82
N ARG A 423 3.01 17.81 -7.86
CA ARG A 423 2.30 18.35 -6.68
C ARG A 423 0.88 17.82 -6.61
N THR A 424 0.37 17.65 -5.39
CA THR A 424 -1.04 17.37 -5.16
C THR A 424 -1.82 18.66 -5.26
N VAL A 425 -2.80 18.72 -6.16
CA VAL A 425 -3.59 19.92 -6.44
C VAL A 425 -5.05 19.80 -6.02
N GLY A 426 -5.49 18.60 -5.65
CA GLY A 426 -6.85 18.39 -5.17
C GLY A 426 -7.10 16.98 -4.71
N ALA A 427 -8.25 16.78 -4.13
CA ALA A 427 -8.78 15.47 -3.72
C ALA A 427 -10.26 15.39 -4.07
N GLY A 428 -10.71 14.20 -4.45
CA GLY A 428 -12.10 13.97 -4.81
C GLY A 428 -12.68 12.69 -4.23
N VAL A 429 -14.01 12.64 -4.26
CA VAL A 429 -14.79 11.47 -3.91
C VAL A 429 -15.75 11.17 -5.07
N VAL A 430 -15.77 9.93 -5.51
CA VAL A 430 -16.67 9.46 -6.58
C VAL A 430 -18.10 9.46 -6.08
N THR A 431 -18.99 10.17 -6.77
CA THR A 431 -20.41 10.29 -6.39
C THR A 431 -21.32 9.43 -7.26
N ASN A 432 -21.04 9.33 -8.55
CA ASN A 432 -21.86 8.60 -9.50
C ASN A 432 -21.01 7.99 -10.63
N LEU A 433 -21.38 6.81 -11.12
CA LEU A 433 -20.68 6.11 -12.20
C LEU A 433 -21.49 6.27 -13.49
N ILE A 434 -20.87 6.67 -14.61
CA ILE A 434 -21.57 7.07 -15.84
C ILE A 434 -21.35 6.05 -16.96
N SER A 435 -20.13 5.83 -17.43
CA SER A 435 -19.87 4.99 -18.61
C SER A 435 -18.52 4.25 -18.56
N ARG A 436 -18.35 3.32 -19.51
CA ARG A 436 -17.14 2.52 -19.74
C ARG A 436 -16.66 2.71 -21.17
N LEU A 437 -15.33 2.61 -21.39
CA LEU A 437 -14.78 2.55 -22.74
C LEU A 437 -15.32 1.31 -23.47
N GLY A 438 -16.07 1.50 -24.53
CA GLY A 438 -16.65 0.41 -25.33
C GLY A 438 -17.93 -0.23 -24.79
N GLY A 439 -18.49 0.25 -23.66
CA GLY A 439 -19.75 -0.23 -23.09
C GLY A 439 -20.95 0.06 -24.00
N ASP A 440 -20.98 1.19 -24.65
CA ASP A 440 -22.07 1.60 -25.54
C ASP A 440 -22.14 0.79 -26.86
N LYS A 441 -21.02 0.26 -27.35
CA LYS A 441 -21.00 -0.57 -28.56
C LYS A 441 -21.65 -1.94 -28.38
N LYS A 442 -21.60 -2.53 -27.17
CA LYS A 442 -22.27 -3.82 -26.89
C LYS A 442 -23.77 -3.63 -26.69
N ALA A 443 -24.19 -2.57 -26.02
CA ALA A 443 -25.63 -2.26 -25.83
C ALA A 443 -26.32 -1.94 -27.17
N ASP A 444 -25.64 -1.24 -28.08
CA ASP A 444 -26.16 -0.92 -29.42
C ASP A 444 -26.20 -2.16 -30.36
N MET A 445 -25.23 -3.07 -30.24
CA MET A 445 -25.25 -4.34 -30.98
C MET A 445 -26.37 -5.27 -30.52
N THR A 446 -26.66 -5.31 -29.21
CA THR A 446 -27.78 -6.12 -28.67
C THR A 446 -29.13 -5.55 -29.09
N LYS A 447 -29.28 -4.22 -29.00
CA LYS A 447 -30.52 -3.54 -29.51
C LYS A 447 -30.69 -3.67 -31.01
N LYS A 448 -29.61 -3.68 -31.81
CA LYS A 448 -29.70 -3.95 -33.26
C LYS A 448 -30.01 -5.40 -33.59
N LYS A 449 -29.53 -6.37 -32.79
CA LYS A 449 -29.96 -7.78 -32.94
C LYS A 449 -31.43 -7.99 -32.60
N GLU A 450 -31.88 -7.49 -31.44
CA GLU A 450 -33.30 -7.59 -31.04
C GLU A 450 -34.26 -6.90 -32.01
N LYS A 451 -33.83 -5.83 -32.69
CA LYS A 451 -34.63 -5.16 -33.73
C LYS A 451 -34.64 -5.93 -35.04
N LYS A 452 -33.55 -6.61 -35.42
CA LYS A 452 -33.52 -7.49 -36.59
C LYS A 452 -34.34 -8.77 -36.42
N ASP A 453 -34.37 -9.33 -35.23
CA ASP A 453 -35.12 -10.54 -34.92
C ASP A 453 -36.65 -10.24 -34.86
N LYS A 454 -37.04 -9.02 -34.42
CA LYS A 454 -38.45 -8.58 -34.46
C LYS A 454 -38.97 -8.17 -35.85
N ASP A 455 -38.09 -7.73 -36.73
CA ASP A 455 -38.44 -7.39 -38.12
C ASP A 455 -38.42 -8.63 -39.06
N GLY A 456 -37.75 -9.72 -38.63
CA GLY A 456 -37.72 -11.01 -39.33
C GLY A 456 -38.95 -11.91 -39.11
N GLU A 457 -39.71 -11.71 -38.02
CA GLU A 457 -40.94 -12.44 -37.72
C GLU A 457 -42.23 -11.80 -38.32
N LYS A 458 -42.07 -10.70 -39.05
CA LYS A 458 -43.19 -9.99 -39.72
C LYS A 458 -43.16 -10.07 -41.23
N LYS A 459 -42.46 -11.06 -41.80
CA LYS A 459 -42.55 -11.35 -43.24
C LYS A 459 -43.00 -12.77 -43.47
#